data_b8ee6c6c1c056080c30fe5b1e70bca1e
#
_entry.id   b8ee6c6c1c056080c30fe5b1e70bca1e
#
_cell.length_a   1.000
_cell.length_b   1.000
_cell.length_c   1.000
_cell.angle_alpha   90.00
_cell.angle_beta   90.00
_cell.angle_gamma   90.00
#
_symmetry.space_group_name_H-M   'P 1'
#
loop_
_entity.id
_entity.type
_entity.pdbx_description
1 polymer ?
#
loop_
_entity_poly.entity_id
_entity_poly.type
_entity_poly.pdbx_seq_one_letter_code
_entity_poly.pdbx_strand_id
1 'polypeptide(L)'
;MWMNAAILICGTTAMLCSCVSESDNAAPVDPASVATDYSNEEHWLALPEITKDVDAFYIYSTVYVESSFEEGAPDYATLDTPEMITGALGEYVTNASVFEESCNVFVPWYRQAGMRYAGEVSKKTGNIDAALGGVSYTDIKAALDYFFEKCNNGRPFIIAGHSQGASMVKYVLKHYFTEHPDYYKRMVAAYQIGFSLTKDDLAQYPHLKFATGESDTGVIVSWNTEGPKNVEENAKNVVVLPGAMSINPLNWKLDETYAPASENKGSLVLNTETNEYEIQDIGVDAQINLARGVIVTTTKAPVTNMPEFFGPASFHEDDYTFFYNNIKENVAKRIATYKNNAK
;
A
#
# COMPACT_ATOMS: atom_id res chain seq x y z
N MET A 1 -56.63 50.35 -7.40
CA MET A 1 -57.16 50.68 -6.10
C MET A 1 -55.99 50.64 -5.13
N TRP A 2 -55.35 51.77 -4.98
CA TRP A 2 -55.34 52.72 -3.88
C TRP A 2 -55.00 52.03 -2.55
N MET A 3 -53.94 52.34 -1.75
CA MET A 3 -53.53 53.71 -1.31
C MET A 3 -52.14 53.66 -0.69
N ASN A 4 -51.42 54.73 -0.88
CA ASN A 4 -50.21 55.17 -0.16
C ASN A 4 -50.43 55.35 1.36
N ALA A 5 -49.38 55.21 2.14
CA ALA A 5 -49.11 56.07 3.28
C ALA A 5 -47.60 56.17 3.51
N ALA A 6 -47.19 57.41 3.63
CA ALA A 6 -45.81 57.87 3.70
C ALA A 6 -45.39 58.19 5.15
N ILE A 7 -44.07 58.10 5.37
CA ILE A 7 -43.19 58.97 6.15
C ILE A 7 -43.34 59.03 7.69
N LEU A 8 -42.25 58.73 8.38
CA LEU A 8 -41.56 59.71 9.25
C LEU A 8 -40.09 59.41 9.46
N ILE A 9 -39.25 60.35 9.09
CA ILE A 9 -37.81 60.38 9.34
C ILE A 9 -37.60 60.85 10.78
N CYS A 10 -36.81 60.11 11.58
CA CYS A 10 -36.23 60.68 12.79
C CYS A 10 -34.75 60.23 12.83
N GLY A 11 -33.87 61.19 12.58
CA GLY A 11 -32.44 61.00 12.60
C GLY A 11 -31.94 60.90 14.02
N THR A 12 -31.14 59.87 14.29
CA THR A 12 -30.21 59.85 15.40
C THR A 12 -28.86 59.37 14.88
N THR A 13 -27.92 60.30 14.89
CA THR A 13 -26.52 60.09 14.59
C THR A 13 -25.91 59.21 15.69
N ALA A 14 -25.71 57.96 15.42
CA ALA A 14 -24.90 57.09 16.26
C ALA A 14 -23.51 56.97 15.63
N MET A 15 -22.49 57.52 16.29
CA MET A 15 -21.09 57.22 16.01
C MET A 15 -20.81 55.75 16.16
N LEU A 16 -20.70 55.04 15.06
CA LEU A 16 -20.17 53.70 15.02
C LEU A 16 -18.65 53.78 15.06
N CYS A 17 -18.11 53.45 16.24
CA CYS A 17 -16.71 53.13 16.39
C CYS A 17 -16.47 51.81 15.61
N SER A 18 -15.84 51.88 14.43
CA SER A 18 -15.43 50.69 13.69
C SER A 18 -14.28 50.06 14.41
N CYS A 19 -14.54 49.01 15.16
CA CYS A 19 -13.55 48.02 15.48
C CYS A 19 -13.13 47.33 14.16
N VAL A 20 -12.00 47.72 13.62
CA VAL A 20 -11.31 46.96 12.59
C VAL A 20 -10.89 45.65 13.27
N SER A 21 -11.63 44.58 13.02
CA SER A 21 -11.11 43.26 13.30
C SER A 21 -9.94 43.05 12.38
N GLU A 22 -8.75 42.91 12.93
CA GLU A 22 -7.61 42.35 12.24
C GLU A 22 -8.08 40.99 11.72
N SER A 23 -8.37 40.94 10.41
CA SER A 23 -8.51 39.67 9.71
C SER A 23 -7.14 39.01 9.74
N ASP A 24 -7.03 37.90 10.44
CA ASP A 24 -5.93 36.97 10.35
C ASP A 24 -5.65 36.70 8.86
N ASN A 25 -4.66 37.41 8.31
CA ASN A 25 -4.05 37.08 7.04
C ASN A 25 -3.12 35.85 7.27
N ALA A 26 -3.70 34.74 7.67
CA ALA A 26 -3.01 33.46 7.52
C ALA A 26 -2.77 33.25 6.02
N ALA A 27 -1.53 33.09 5.61
CA ALA A 27 -1.21 32.72 4.24
C ALA A 27 -2.07 31.50 3.85
N PRO A 28 -2.57 31.43 2.61
CA PRO A 28 -3.33 30.27 2.18
C PRO A 28 -2.52 29.00 2.47
N VAL A 29 -3.06 28.12 3.29
CA VAL A 29 -2.44 26.83 3.56
C VAL A 29 -2.43 26.06 2.25
N ASP A 30 -1.24 25.60 1.84
CA ASP A 30 -1.12 24.76 0.65
C ASP A 30 -2.03 23.53 0.85
N PRO A 31 -3.04 23.32 0.00
CA PRO A 31 -3.94 22.16 0.12
C PRO A 31 -3.19 20.82 0.16
N ALA A 32 -1.98 20.76 -0.43
CA ALA A 32 -1.12 19.60 -0.38
C ALA A 32 -0.55 19.31 1.04
N SER A 33 -0.48 20.32 1.91
CA SER A 33 0.03 20.19 3.27
C SER A 33 -1.04 19.77 4.29
N VAL A 34 -2.33 19.79 3.91
CA VAL A 34 -3.44 19.38 4.78
C VAL A 34 -3.70 17.89 4.57
N ALA A 35 -3.63 17.12 5.64
CA ALA A 35 -3.95 15.69 5.61
C ALA A 35 -5.45 15.47 5.36
N THR A 36 -5.77 14.33 4.73
CA THR A 36 -7.14 13.82 4.65
C THR A 36 -7.69 13.55 6.06
N ASP A 37 -8.95 13.90 6.30
CA ASP A 37 -9.64 13.67 7.57
C ASP A 37 -10.23 12.26 7.64
N TYR A 38 -9.55 11.34 8.31
CA TYR A 38 -9.97 9.95 8.44
C TYR A 38 -11.01 9.69 9.55
N SER A 39 -11.51 10.73 10.20
CA SER A 39 -12.73 10.63 11.02
C SER A 39 -13.99 10.53 10.15
N ASN A 40 -13.90 10.91 8.88
CA ASN A 40 -14.93 10.68 7.87
C ASN A 40 -14.78 9.26 7.28
N GLU A 41 -15.81 8.43 7.47
CA GLU A 41 -15.83 7.05 6.97
C GLU A 41 -15.72 6.96 5.44
N GLU A 42 -16.16 7.99 4.71
CA GLU A 42 -16.03 8.06 3.24
C GLU A 42 -14.56 8.12 2.76
N HIS A 43 -13.63 8.46 3.65
CA HIS A 43 -12.19 8.46 3.34
C HIS A 43 -11.51 7.10 3.56
N TRP A 44 -12.32 6.04 3.74
CA TRP A 44 -11.86 4.67 3.79
C TRP A 44 -12.47 3.86 2.63
N LEU A 45 -11.64 3.15 1.89
CA LEU A 45 -12.10 2.14 0.95
C LEU A 45 -12.69 0.95 1.72
N ALA A 46 -12.04 0.58 2.85
CA ALA A 46 -12.55 -0.42 3.77
C ALA A 46 -12.35 0.03 5.22
N LEU A 47 -13.44 0.14 5.95
CA LEU A 47 -13.51 0.38 7.39
C LEU A 47 -14.39 -0.71 7.99
N PRO A 48 -13.82 -1.85 8.44
CA PRO A 48 -14.59 -3.04 8.76
C PRO A 48 -15.27 -2.97 10.13
N GLU A 49 -16.36 -3.73 10.29
CA GLU A 49 -16.79 -4.16 11.62
C GLU A 49 -15.72 -5.03 12.27
N ILE A 50 -15.48 -4.83 13.57
CA ILE A 50 -14.46 -5.55 14.32
C ILE A 50 -15.00 -6.93 14.72
N THR A 51 -14.55 -7.96 14.02
CA THR A 51 -14.93 -9.36 14.26
C THR A 51 -13.75 -10.28 14.54
N LYS A 52 -12.52 -9.78 14.34
CA LYS A 52 -11.27 -10.53 14.50
C LYS A 52 -10.40 -9.91 15.58
N ASP A 53 -9.49 -10.69 16.15
CA ASP A 53 -8.55 -10.25 17.18
C ASP A 53 -7.30 -9.56 16.63
N VAL A 54 -7.13 -9.53 15.31
CA VAL A 54 -5.99 -8.94 14.61
C VAL A 54 -6.51 -8.07 13.49
N ASP A 55 -5.85 -6.94 13.26
CA ASP A 55 -6.18 -6.04 12.18
C ASP A 55 -5.15 -6.14 11.05
N ALA A 56 -5.56 -5.85 9.81
CA ALA A 56 -4.66 -5.60 8.70
C ALA A 56 -4.87 -4.17 8.19
N PHE A 57 -3.79 -3.40 8.10
CA PHE A 57 -3.78 -2.10 7.46
C PHE A 57 -3.13 -2.25 6.09
N TYR A 58 -3.93 -2.11 5.03
CA TYR A 58 -3.47 -2.33 3.66
C TYR A 58 -3.34 -1.02 2.89
N ILE A 59 -2.23 -0.86 2.17
CA ILE A 59 -1.94 0.30 1.30
C ILE A 59 -1.87 -0.20 -0.15
N TYR A 60 -2.84 0.22 -0.96
CA TYR A 60 -2.97 -0.25 -2.34
C TYR A 60 -1.87 0.32 -3.26
N SER A 61 -1.67 -0.34 -4.42
CA SER A 61 -0.64 -0.04 -5.40
C SER A 61 -0.92 1.22 -6.22
N THR A 62 -0.06 1.51 -7.21
CA THR A 62 -0.27 2.63 -8.13
C THR A 62 -1.47 2.35 -9.01
N VAL A 63 -2.54 3.11 -8.80
CA VAL A 63 -3.77 3.06 -9.61
C VAL A 63 -4.06 4.38 -10.34
N TYR A 64 -3.32 5.45 -10.02
CA TYR A 64 -3.30 6.69 -10.78
C TYR A 64 -2.18 6.59 -11.85
N VAL A 65 -2.49 5.91 -12.95
CA VAL A 65 -1.54 5.53 -14.00
C VAL A 65 -1.78 6.34 -15.27
N GLU A 66 -2.81 5.99 -16.05
CA GLU A 66 -3.02 6.54 -17.39
C GLU A 66 -3.32 8.04 -17.35
N SER A 67 -4.26 8.46 -16.53
CA SER A 67 -4.63 9.86 -16.39
C SER A 67 -3.50 10.73 -15.79
N SER A 68 -2.51 10.13 -15.11
CA SER A 68 -1.34 10.87 -14.63
C SER A 68 -0.42 11.38 -15.75
N PHE A 69 -0.55 10.86 -16.98
CA PHE A 69 0.22 11.27 -18.16
C PHE A 69 -0.52 12.30 -19.04
N GLU A 70 -1.76 12.64 -18.69
CA GLU A 70 -2.51 13.68 -19.40
C GLU A 70 -1.87 15.06 -19.22
N GLU A 71 -2.06 15.94 -20.20
CA GLU A 71 -1.56 17.32 -20.12
C GLU A 71 -2.21 18.06 -18.94
N GLY A 72 -1.39 18.59 -18.03
CA GLY A 72 -1.86 19.30 -16.84
C GLY A 72 -2.30 18.39 -15.70
N ALA A 73 -2.13 17.08 -15.81
CA ALA A 73 -2.41 16.15 -14.71
C ALA A 73 -1.62 16.51 -13.45
N PRO A 74 -2.25 16.51 -12.25
CA PRO A 74 -1.55 16.78 -11.00
C PRO A 74 -0.54 15.67 -10.67
N ASP A 75 0.48 16.01 -9.88
CA ASP A 75 1.48 15.05 -9.43
C ASP A 75 0.90 13.99 -8.47
N TYR A 76 -0.17 14.36 -7.76
CA TYR A 76 -0.91 13.49 -6.85
C TYR A 76 -2.39 13.42 -7.25
N ALA A 77 -2.96 12.22 -7.27
CA ALA A 77 -4.39 12.03 -7.45
C ALA A 77 -5.19 12.70 -6.33
N THR A 78 -6.42 13.09 -6.62
CA THR A 78 -7.42 13.42 -5.59
C THR A 78 -8.18 12.15 -5.21
N LEU A 79 -8.86 12.14 -4.05
CA LEU A 79 -9.58 10.94 -3.57
C LEU A 79 -10.78 10.55 -4.47
N ASP A 80 -11.28 11.49 -5.25
CA ASP A 80 -12.40 11.34 -6.18
C ASP A 80 -11.98 11.08 -7.63
N THR A 81 -10.68 10.88 -7.88
CA THR A 81 -10.18 10.52 -9.22
C THR A 81 -10.79 9.18 -9.65
N PRO A 82 -11.54 9.09 -10.77
CA PRO A 82 -12.27 7.85 -11.14
C PRO A 82 -11.36 6.64 -11.33
N GLU A 83 -10.18 6.82 -11.91
CA GLU A 83 -9.18 5.76 -12.08
C GLU A 83 -8.72 5.20 -10.74
N MET A 84 -8.52 6.07 -9.73
CA MET A 84 -8.21 5.69 -8.36
C MET A 84 -9.27 4.79 -7.75
N ILE A 85 -10.55 5.17 -7.88
CA ILE A 85 -11.66 4.43 -7.29
C ILE A 85 -11.72 3.02 -7.89
N THR A 86 -11.71 2.93 -9.22
CA THR A 86 -11.81 1.63 -9.92
C THR A 86 -10.60 0.73 -9.64
N GLY A 87 -9.40 1.29 -9.72
CA GLY A 87 -8.17 0.53 -9.53
C GLY A 87 -8.00 0.05 -8.09
N ALA A 88 -8.26 0.89 -7.10
CA ALA A 88 -8.13 0.51 -5.70
C ALA A 88 -9.16 -0.55 -5.26
N LEU A 89 -10.38 -0.53 -5.83
CA LEU A 89 -11.35 -1.60 -5.64
C LEU A 89 -10.86 -2.93 -6.23
N GLY A 90 -10.24 -2.90 -7.42
CA GLY A 90 -9.60 -4.07 -8.00
C GLY A 90 -8.48 -4.62 -7.12
N GLU A 91 -7.59 -3.77 -6.65
CA GLU A 91 -6.51 -4.09 -5.72
C GLU A 91 -7.02 -4.70 -4.41
N TYR A 92 -8.13 -4.20 -3.89
CA TYR A 92 -8.75 -4.80 -2.72
C TYR A 92 -9.10 -6.26 -2.96
N VAL A 93 -9.78 -6.55 -4.08
CA VAL A 93 -10.23 -7.91 -4.42
C VAL A 93 -9.04 -8.85 -4.66
N THR A 94 -8.01 -8.40 -5.37
CA THR A 94 -6.89 -9.26 -5.76
C THR A 94 -5.84 -9.43 -4.68
N ASN A 95 -5.63 -8.43 -3.83
CA ASN A 95 -4.51 -8.39 -2.90
C ASN A 95 -4.96 -8.26 -1.43
N ALA A 96 -5.75 -7.22 -1.07
CA ALA A 96 -6.13 -6.98 0.32
C ALA A 96 -7.02 -8.09 0.91
N SER A 97 -7.88 -8.67 0.10
CA SER A 97 -8.82 -9.73 0.49
C SER A 97 -8.14 -10.99 1.05
N VAL A 98 -6.85 -11.20 0.75
CA VAL A 98 -6.08 -12.33 1.30
C VAL A 98 -6.01 -12.31 2.83
N PHE A 99 -6.19 -11.13 3.44
CA PHE A 99 -6.15 -10.95 4.90
C PHE A 99 -7.51 -11.11 5.59
N GLU A 100 -8.64 -11.06 4.86
CA GLU A 100 -10.00 -11.01 5.43
C GLU A 100 -10.37 -12.19 6.32
N GLU A 101 -9.90 -13.38 5.99
CA GLU A 101 -10.21 -14.57 6.81
C GLU A 101 -9.65 -14.44 8.23
N SER A 102 -8.49 -13.82 8.39
CA SER A 102 -7.75 -13.77 9.64
C SER A 102 -7.76 -12.39 10.33
N CYS A 103 -8.08 -11.33 9.61
CA CYS A 103 -7.95 -9.95 10.06
C CYS A 103 -9.19 -9.11 9.78
N ASN A 104 -9.38 -8.03 10.57
CA ASN A 104 -10.22 -6.91 10.17
C ASN A 104 -9.40 -6.04 9.21
N VAL A 105 -9.83 -5.88 7.97
CA VAL A 105 -9.02 -5.22 6.91
C VAL A 105 -9.39 -3.76 6.80
N PHE A 106 -8.45 -2.87 7.10
CA PHE A 106 -8.56 -1.41 6.98
C PHE A 106 -7.80 -0.93 5.75
N VAL A 107 -8.44 -0.19 4.88
CA VAL A 107 -7.84 0.37 3.67
C VAL A 107 -8.21 1.84 3.54
N PRO A 108 -7.29 2.79 3.79
CA PRO A 108 -7.58 4.20 3.61
C PRO A 108 -7.54 4.58 2.13
N TRP A 109 -8.41 5.49 1.71
CA TRP A 109 -8.15 6.29 0.51
C TRP A 109 -7.00 7.25 0.81
N TYR A 110 -6.05 7.39 -0.10
CA TYR A 110 -4.97 8.37 0.05
C TYR A 110 -4.61 9.01 -1.29
N ARG A 111 -4.19 10.26 -1.26
CA ARG A 111 -3.75 10.98 -2.45
C ARG A 111 -2.44 10.38 -2.94
N GLN A 112 -2.53 9.59 -3.97
CA GLN A 112 -1.44 8.78 -4.49
C GLN A 112 -0.56 9.59 -5.44
N ALA A 113 0.76 9.38 -5.38
CA ALA A 113 1.67 9.90 -6.39
C ALA A 113 1.40 9.23 -7.73
N GLY A 114 1.13 10.03 -8.77
CA GLY A 114 0.89 9.52 -10.12
C GLY A 114 2.12 8.82 -10.72
N MET A 115 1.87 7.86 -11.61
CA MET A 115 2.95 7.09 -12.25
C MET A 115 3.98 7.99 -12.94
N ARG A 116 3.53 9.03 -13.64
CA ARG A 116 4.42 10.00 -14.29
C ARG A 116 5.35 10.66 -13.28
N TYR A 117 4.77 11.26 -12.23
CA TYR A 117 5.55 11.98 -11.21
C TYR A 117 6.50 11.06 -10.44
N ALA A 118 6.01 9.90 -10.00
CA ALA A 118 6.84 8.90 -9.32
C ALA A 118 8.01 8.44 -10.20
N GLY A 119 7.77 8.25 -11.51
CA GLY A 119 8.81 7.90 -12.49
C GLY A 119 9.84 9.02 -12.70
N GLU A 120 9.43 10.29 -12.74
CA GLU A 120 10.32 11.44 -12.85
C GLU A 120 11.19 11.60 -11.61
N VAL A 121 10.60 11.46 -10.42
CA VAL A 121 11.32 11.49 -9.13
C VAL A 121 12.34 10.35 -9.08
N SER A 122 11.94 9.13 -9.39
CA SER A 122 12.83 7.96 -9.39
C SER A 122 14.01 8.12 -10.36
N LYS A 123 13.79 8.66 -11.57
CA LYS A 123 14.88 8.97 -12.52
C LYS A 123 15.85 10.00 -11.98
N LYS A 124 15.36 11.01 -11.25
CA LYS A 124 16.15 12.12 -10.73
C LYS A 124 16.93 11.77 -9.47
N THR A 125 16.34 10.96 -8.58
CA THR A 125 16.87 10.71 -7.22
C THR A 125 17.39 9.28 -7.04
N GLY A 126 17.10 8.37 -7.95
CA GLY A 126 17.44 6.95 -7.86
C GLY A 126 16.43 6.10 -7.08
N ASN A 127 15.42 6.72 -6.47
CA ASN A 127 14.33 6.01 -5.77
C ASN A 127 13.03 6.81 -5.82
N ILE A 128 11.94 6.20 -5.36
CA ILE A 128 10.59 6.79 -5.33
C ILE A 128 10.30 7.56 -4.00
N ASP A 129 11.16 7.45 -3.00
CA ASP A 129 10.89 7.91 -1.62
C ASP A 129 10.50 9.40 -1.55
N ALA A 130 11.12 10.25 -2.38
CA ALA A 130 10.79 11.68 -2.39
C ALA A 130 9.37 11.98 -2.94
N ALA A 131 8.82 11.13 -3.81
CA ALA A 131 7.43 11.25 -4.25
C ALA A 131 6.46 10.77 -3.15
N LEU A 132 6.84 9.73 -2.42
CA LEU A 132 6.01 9.16 -1.36
C LEU A 132 6.00 10.00 -0.08
N GLY A 133 7.15 10.59 0.29
CA GLY A 133 7.35 11.35 1.53
C GLY A 133 6.59 12.68 1.61
N GLY A 134 5.89 13.09 0.54
CA GLY A 134 5.06 14.29 0.48
C GLY A 134 3.60 14.04 0.86
N VAL A 135 2.70 14.40 -0.04
CA VAL A 135 1.24 14.33 0.14
C VAL A 135 0.78 12.93 0.51
N SER A 136 1.27 11.90 -0.20
CA SER A 136 0.87 10.51 0.05
C SER A 136 1.19 10.06 1.47
N TYR A 137 2.39 10.36 1.98
CA TYR A 137 2.75 10.02 3.35
C TYR A 137 1.98 10.84 4.39
N THR A 138 1.68 12.11 4.09
CA THR A 138 0.85 12.95 4.96
C THR A 138 -0.53 12.30 5.20
N ASP A 139 -1.15 11.79 4.14
CA ASP A 139 -2.42 11.09 4.25
C ASP A 139 -2.27 9.75 4.98
N ILE A 140 -1.31 8.91 4.59
CA ILE A 140 -1.09 7.60 5.23
C ILE A 140 -0.75 7.76 6.71
N LYS A 141 0.05 8.77 7.09
CA LYS A 141 0.35 9.07 8.49
C LYS A 141 -0.94 9.41 9.26
N ALA A 142 -1.78 10.28 8.73
CA ALA A 142 -3.04 10.65 9.36
C ALA A 142 -4.01 9.45 9.48
N ALA A 143 -4.05 8.59 8.46
CA ALA A 143 -4.82 7.35 8.50
C ALA A 143 -4.32 6.39 9.58
N LEU A 144 -2.99 6.24 9.72
CA LEU A 144 -2.37 5.42 10.76
C LEU A 144 -2.62 5.99 12.17
N ASP A 145 -2.51 7.32 12.33
CA ASP A 145 -2.81 7.97 13.60
C ASP A 145 -4.28 7.69 14.01
N TYR A 146 -5.23 7.88 13.10
CA TYR A 146 -6.64 7.56 13.35
C TYR A 146 -6.86 6.06 13.61
N PHE A 147 -6.24 5.20 12.82
CA PHE A 147 -6.32 3.75 12.99
C PHE A 147 -5.86 3.33 14.39
N PHE A 148 -4.67 3.75 14.82
CA PHE A 148 -4.12 3.35 16.13
C PHE A 148 -4.85 3.98 17.31
N GLU A 149 -5.29 5.23 17.17
CA GLU A 149 -5.95 5.94 18.27
C GLU A 149 -7.44 5.61 18.42
N LYS A 150 -8.14 5.33 17.32
CA LYS A 150 -9.61 5.20 17.31
C LYS A 150 -10.12 3.81 16.96
N CYS A 151 -9.43 3.08 16.05
CA CYS A 151 -9.94 1.84 15.50
C CYS A 151 -9.29 0.59 16.10
N ASN A 152 -7.96 0.57 16.20
CA ASN A 152 -7.18 -0.65 16.53
C ASN A 152 -7.34 -1.13 17.97
N ASN A 153 -7.61 -0.24 18.92
CA ASN A 153 -7.83 -0.58 20.35
C ASN A 153 -6.77 -1.56 20.93
N GLY A 154 -5.50 -1.39 20.54
CA GLY A 154 -4.39 -2.18 21.05
C GLY A 154 -4.26 -3.60 20.49
N ARG A 155 -5.07 -4.01 19.52
CA ARG A 155 -4.94 -5.32 18.87
C ARG A 155 -3.59 -5.45 18.14
N PRO A 156 -3.05 -6.67 18.04
CA PRO A 156 -1.97 -6.95 17.09
C PRO A 156 -2.40 -6.61 15.67
N PHE A 157 -1.44 -6.28 14.82
CA PHE A 157 -1.76 -5.90 13.45
C PHE A 157 -0.73 -6.40 12.44
N ILE A 158 -1.18 -6.48 11.20
CA ILE A 158 -0.38 -6.65 9.99
C ILE A 158 -0.42 -5.33 9.24
N ILE A 159 0.71 -4.87 8.69
CA ILE A 159 0.73 -3.83 7.67
C ILE A 159 1.11 -4.46 6.34
N ALA A 160 0.40 -4.12 5.28
CA ALA A 160 0.62 -4.74 3.98
C ALA A 160 0.44 -3.75 2.84
N GLY A 161 1.02 -4.07 1.69
CA GLY A 161 0.85 -3.28 0.48
C GLY A 161 1.54 -3.93 -0.71
N HIS A 162 1.19 -3.45 -1.90
CA HIS A 162 1.74 -3.89 -3.17
C HIS A 162 2.36 -2.70 -3.92
N SER A 163 3.42 -2.92 -4.68
CA SER A 163 4.01 -1.92 -5.58
C SER A 163 4.32 -0.58 -4.88
N GLN A 164 3.73 0.54 -5.29
CA GLN A 164 3.86 1.82 -4.59
C GLN A 164 3.37 1.72 -3.14
N GLY A 165 2.31 0.96 -2.88
CA GLY A 165 1.84 0.68 -1.52
C GLY A 165 2.88 -0.07 -0.68
N ALA A 166 3.60 -1.05 -1.26
CA ALA A 166 4.72 -1.72 -0.59
C ALA A 166 5.89 -0.77 -0.32
N SER A 167 6.17 0.15 -1.25
CA SER A 167 7.16 1.20 -1.02
C SER A 167 6.73 2.15 0.10
N MET A 168 5.43 2.48 0.19
CA MET A 168 4.87 3.26 1.29
C MET A 168 4.93 2.48 2.62
N VAL A 169 4.64 1.16 2.63
CA VAL A 169 4.84 0.31 3.81
C VAL A 169 6.29 0.40 4.30
N LYS A 170 7.26 0.27 3.39
CA LYS A 170 8.68 0.44 3.72
C LYS A 170 8.97 1.83 4.31
N TYR A 171 8.38 2.88 3.75
CA TYR A 171 8.52 4.25 4.25
C TYR A 171 7.94 4.40 5.67
N VAL A 172 6.76 3.85 5.91
CA VAL A 172 6.12 3.79 7.24
C VAL A 172 6.97 3.03 8.25
N LEU A 173 7.52 1.87 7.88
CA LEU A 173 8.40 1.08 8.73
C LEU A 173 9.67 1.86 9.16
N LYS A 174 10.22 2.63 8.25
CA LYS A 174 11.43 3.44 8.49
C LYS A 174 11.18 4.69 9.32
N HIS A 175 10.05 5.36 9.11
CA HIS A 175 9.79 6.69 9.68
C HIS A 175 8.73 6.64 10.77
N TYR A 176 7.50 6.28 10.45
CA TYR A 176 6.39 6.29 11.39
C TYR A 176 6.62 5.38 12.61
N PHE A 177 7.06 4.15 12.40
CA PHE A 177 7.30 3.23 13.52
C PHE A 177 8.60 3.50 14.28
N THR A 178 9.53 4.28 13.73
CA THR A 178 10.66 4.82 14.51
C THR A 178 10.16 5.85 15.53
N GLU A 179 9.15 6.64 15.18
CA GLU A 179 8.51 7.60 16.08
C GLU A 179 7.51 6.92 17.04
N HIS A 180 6.95 5.77 16.64
CA HIS A 180 5.93 5.02 17.40
C HIS A 180 6.35 3.57 17.71
N PRO A 181 7.44 3.37 18.49
CA PRO A 181 7.98 2.03 18.75
C PRO A 181 7.01 1.13 19.53
N ASP A 182 6.06 1.69 20.27
CA ASP A 182 5.06 0.91 21.01
C ASP A 182 3.97 0.34 20.08
N TYR A 183 3.65 1.02 18.99
CA TYR A 183 2.82 0.43 17.96
C TYR A 183 3.58 -0.68 17.22
N TYR A 184 4.84 -0.44 16.85
CA TYR A 184 5.67 -1.42 16.16
C TYR A 184 5.78 -2.76 16.90
N LYS A 185 5.86 -2.75 18.23
CA LYS A 185 5.92 -3.97 19.07
C LYS A 185 4.71 -4.89 18.90
N ARG A 186 3.59 -4.36 18.43
CA ARG A 186 2.35 -5.12 18.22
C ARG A 186 2.20 -5.64 16.78
N MET A 187 3.17 -5.35 15.91
CA MET A 187 3.15 -5.81 14.52
C MET A 187 3.41 -7.32 14.47
N VAL A 188 2.46 -8.07 13.91
CA VAL A 188 2.61 -9.50 13.62
C VAL A 188 3.59 -9.71 12.48
N ALA A 189 3.37 -9.01 11.37
CA ALA A 189 4.26 -8.97 10.21
C ALA A 189 3.95 -7.76 9.33
N ALA A 190 4.91 -7.38 8.48
CA ALA A 190 4.69 -6.50 7.35
C ALA A 190 4.79 -7.31 6.05
N TYR A 191 3.76 -7.31 5.21
CA TYR A 191 3.77 -7.89 3.86
C TYR A 191 4.06 -6.77 2.86
N GLN A 192 5.35 -6.56 2.61
CA GLN A 192 5.88 -5.52 1.73
C GLN A 192 6.25 -6.17 0.38
N ILE A 193 5.25 -6.37 -0.49
CA ILE A 193 5.33 -7.22 -1.67
C ILE A 193 5.30 -6.37 -2.95
N GLY A 194 6.10 -6.75 -3.96
CA GLY A 194 6.12 -6.05 -5.25
C GLY A 194 6.97 -4.77 -5.28
N PHE A 195 7.81 -4.55 -4.25
CA PHE A 195 8.86 -3.54 -4.25
C PHE A 195 10.01 -3.99 -3.34
N SER A 196 11.25 -3.76 -3.74
CA SER A 196 12.39 -4.32 -3.00
C SER A 196 12.55 -3.75 -1.59
N LEU A 197 12.65 -4.64 -0.60
CA LEU A 197 13.40 -4.41 0.62
C LEU A 197 14.85 -4.82 0.38
N THR A 198 15.80 -3.99 0.79
CA THR A 198 17.22 -4.22 0.52
C THR A 198 18.01 -4.52 1.78
N LYS A 199 19.19 -5.13 1.62
CA LYS A 199 20.13 -5.31 2.74
C LYS A 199 20.56 -3.99 3.36
N ASP A 200 20.66 -2.94 2.55
CA ASP A 200 21.02 -1.59 3.01
C ASP A 200 19.89 -0.98 3.84
N ASP A 201 18.62 -1.23 3.51
CA ASP A 201 17.48 -0.82 4.34
C ASP A 201 17.59 -1.40 5.76
N LEU A 202 17.90 -2.70 5.87
CA LEU A 202 18.05 -3.35 7.18
C LEU A 202 19.29 -2.86 7.94
N ALA A 203 20.38 -2.58 7.24
CA ALA A 203 21.61 -2.05 7.86
C ALA A 203 21.39 -0.62 8.39
N GLN A 204 20.61 0.20 7.67
CA GLN A 204 20.31 1.58 8.05
C GLN A 204 19.28 1.66 9.19
N TYR A 205 18.34 0.71 9.25
CA TYR A 205 17.24 0.66 10.22
C TYR A 205 17.26 -0.65 11.03
N PRO A 206 18.11 -0.78 12.06
CA PRO A 206 18.35 -2.05 12.76
C PRO A 206 17.17 -2.64 13.52
N HIS A 207 16.08 -1.85 13.72
CA HIS A 207 14.84 -2.37 14.30
C HIS A 207 14.04 -3.23 13.31
N LEU A 208 14.28 -3.05 12.00
CA LEU A 208 13.64 -3.84 10.95
C LEU A 208 14.27 -5.23 10.87
N LYS A 209 13.42 -6.23 10.73
CA LYS A 209 13.85 -7.63 10.61
C LYS A 209 13.20 -8.26 9.40
N PHE A 210 13.99 -8.92 8.56
CA PHE A 210 13.45 -9.74 7.47
C PHE A 210 12.97 -11.08 8.01
N ALA A 211 11.90 -11.64 7.43
CA ALA A 211 11.41 -12.95 7.77
C ALA A 211 12.50 -14.02 7.50
N THR A 212 12.67 -14.96 8.42
CA THR A 212 13.65 -16.05 8.33
C THR A 212 12.99 -17.41 8.13
N GLY A 213 11.67 -17.45 8.11
CA GLY A 213 10.90 -18.66 7.93
C GLY A 213 9.40 -18.37 7.85
N GLU A 214 8.63 -19.42 7.98
CA GLU A 214 7.17 -19.41 7.78
C GLU A 214 6.38 -18.78 8.94
N SER A 215 6.95 -18.72 10.16
CA SER A 215 6.17 -18.46 11.37
C SER A 215 6.74 -17.40 12.31
N ASP A 216 7.90 -16.85 12.02
CA ASP A 216 8.46 -15.76 12.83
C ASP A 216 7.60 -14.50 12.76
N THR A 217 7.64 -13.66 13.81
CA THR A 217 6.78 -12.50 13.97
C THR A 217 7.57 -11.22 14.24
N GLY A 218 6.95 -10.07 14.01
CA GLY A 218 7.62 -8.77 14.05
C GLY A 218 8.63 -8.61 12.90
N VAL A 219 8.33 -9.17 11.74
CA VAL A 219 9.23 -9.29 10.59
C VAL A 219 8.59 -8.73 9.32
N ILE A 220 9.44 -8.50 8.31
CA ILE A 220 9.04 -8.08 6.97
C ILE A 220 9.11 -9.29 6.04
N VAL A 221 8.03 -9.55 5.33
CA VAL A 221 7.87 -10.54 4.27
C VAL A 221 7.90 -9.77 2.96
N SER A 222 8.81 -10.12 2.04
CA SER A 222 8.95 -9.39 0.78
C SER A 222 9.43 -10.29 -0.36
N TRP A 223 8.97 -10.00 -1.56
CA TRP A 223 9.46 -10.54 -2.83
C TRP A 223 8.99 -9.66 -4.01
N ASN A 224 9.59 -9.90 -5.17
CA ASN A 224 9.10 -9.52 -6.49
C ASN A 224 9.13 -10.76 -7.37
N THR A 225 8.17 -10.94 -8.27
CA THR A 225 8.05 -12.12 -9.12
C THR A 225 8.42 -11.80 -10.56
N GLU A 226 9.34 -12.59 -11.12
CA GLU A 226 9.81 -12.48 -12.49
C GLU A 226 9.81 -13.85 -13.19
N GLY A 227 9.77 -13.83 -14.51
CA GLY A 227 10.06 -15.01 -15.33
C GLY A 227 11.57 -15.13 -15.64
N PRO A 228 12.02 -16.31 -16.11
CA PRO A 228 13.43 -16.59 -16.39
C PRO A 228 14.09 -15.56 -17.33
N LYS A 229 13.35 -15.04 -18.30
CA LYS A 229 13.86 -14.10 -19.29
C LYS A 229 14.39 -12.80 -18.69
N ASN A 230 13.77 -12.28 -17.63
CA ASN A 230 14.28 -11.10 -16.91
C ASN A 230 15.66 -11.36 -16.31
N VAL A 231 15.86 -12.57 -15.77
CA VAL A 231 17.14 -12.99 -15.18
C VAL A 231 18.19 -13.22 -16.26
N GLU A 232 17.85 -13.96 -17.31
CA GLU A 232 18.76 -14.31 -18.43
C GLU A 232 19.29 -13.06 -19.15
N GLU A 233 18.42 -12.08 -19.39
CA GLU A 233 18.77 -10.82 -20.05
C GLU A 233 19.32 -9.76 -19.08
N ASN A 234 19.37 -10.06 -17.77
CA ASN A 234 19.65 -9.08 -16.71
C ASN A 234 18.82 -7.80 -16.92
N ALA A 235 17.55 -7.99 -17.22
CA ALA A 235 16.64 -6.91 -17.62
C ALA A 235 16.46 -5.91 -16.49
N LYS A 236 16.36 -4.64 -16.85
CA LYS A 236 16.02 -3.60 -15.86
C LYS A 236 14.59 -3.80 -15.39
N ASN A 237 14.38 -3.76 -14.06
CA ASN A 237 13.07 -3.75 -13.45
C ASN A 237 13.08 -2.66 -12.36
N VAL A 238 12.17 -1.69 -12.46
CA VAL A 238 12.17 -0.51 -11.58
C VAL A 238 11.83 -0.80 -10.13
N VAL A 239 11.17 -1.93 -9.85
CA VAL A 239 10.84 -2.35 -8.48
C VAL A 239 11.89 -3.27 -7.88
N VAL A 240 12.87 -3.74 -8.69
CA VAL A 240 13.96 -4.60 -8.25
C VAL A 240 15.23 -3.77 -8.08
N LEU A 241 15.55 -3.47 -6.84
CA LEU A 241 16.70 -2.62 -6.47
C LEU A 241 17.94 -3.48 -6.17
N PRO A 242 19.15 -2.93 -6.32
CA PRO A 242 20.37 -3.60 -5.89
C PRO A 242 20.31 -4.02 -4.42
N GLY A 243 20.70 -5.25 -4.12
CA GLY A 243 20.64 -5.80 -2.75
C GLY A 243 19.24 -6.22 -2.28
N ALA A 244 18.29 -6.33 -3.21
CA ALA A 244 16.94 -6.84 -2.92
C ALA A 244 16.97 -8.18 -2.20
N MET A 245 15.99 -8.38 -1.34
CA MET A 245 15.80 -9.61 -0.57
C MET A 245 14.41 -10.19 -0.86
N SER A 246 14.35 -11.53 -0.94
CA SER A 246 13.09 -12.25 -1.10
C SER A 246 13.03 -13.45 -0.15
N ILE A 247 11.83 -13.80 0.28
CA ILE A 247 11.49 -15.08 0.86
C ILE A 247 10.56 -15.81 -0.11
N ASN A 248 10.78 -17.11 -0.29
CA ASN A 248 9.98 -17.90 -1.23
C ASN A 248 8.55 -18.10 -0.68
N PRO A 249 7.49 -17.63 -1.33
CA PRO A 249 6.13 -17.69 -0.80
C PRO A 249 5.51 -19.10 -0.78
N LEU A 250 6.15 -20.10 -1.41
CA LEU A 250 5.67 -21.48 -1.38
C LEU A 250 6.26 -22.27 -0.21
N ASN A 251 7.60 -22.22 -0.03
CA ASN A 251 8.31 -23.03 0.98
C ASN A 251 8.87 -22.21 2.15
N TRP A 252 8.72 -20.88 2.13
CA TRP A 252 9.16 -19.91 3.16
C TRP A 252 10.65 -19.97 3.49
N LYS A 253 11.48 -20.35 2.51
CA LYS A 253 12.94 -20.38 2.61
C LYS A 253 13.57 -19.13 2.02
N LEU A 254 14.81 -18.86 2.43
CA LEU A 254 15.62 -17.72 1.98
C LEU A 254 16.74 -18.12 1.00
N ASP A 255 16.85 -19.39 0.70
CA ASP A 255 17.83 -19.93 -0.23
C ASP A 255 17.21 -20.24 -1.60
N GLU A 256 18.03 -20.73 -2.53
CA GLU A 256 17.61 -21.10 -3.87
C GLU A 256 16.93 -22.47 -3.96
N THR A 257 16.39 -23.01 -2.84
CA THR A 257 15.60 -24.25 -2.87
C THR A 257 14.38 -24.04 -3.76
N TYR A 258 14.32 -24.82 -4.82
CA TYR A 258 13.17 -24.84 -5.72
C TYR A 258 11.92 -25.37 -5.00
N ALA A 259 10.80 -24.68 -5.16
CA ALA A 259 9.48 -25.09 -4.72
C ALA A 259 8.62 -25.42 -5.94
N PRO A 260 8.26 -26.68 -6.15
CA PRO A 260 7.44 -27.06 -7.30
C PRO A 260 6.01 -26.52 -7.18
N ALA A 261 5.30 -26.43 -8.32
CA ALA A 261 3.91 -25.97 -8.37
C ALA A 261 2.96 -26.78 -7.44
N SER A 262 3.30 -28.03 -7.11
CA SER A 262 2.53 -28.82 -6.14
C SER A 262 2.58 -28.29 -4.69
N GLU A 263 3.48 -27.36 -4.35
CA GLU A 263 3.51 -26.64 -3.07
C GLU A 263 2.64 -25.36 -3.11
N ASN A 264 2.18 -24.95 -4.30
CA ASN A 264 1.21 -23.86 -4.44
C ASN A 264 -0.18 -24.35 -4.02
N LYS A 265 -0.82 -23.58 -3.14
CA LYS A 265 -2.13 -23.94 -2.54
C LYS A 265 -3.31 -23.34 -3.31
N GLY A 266 -3.05 -22.71 -4.41
CA GLY A 266 -3.99 -22.11 -5.33
C GLY A 266 -3.76 -20.59 -5.52
N SER A 267 -3.84 -20.21 -6.77
CA SER A 267 -3.74 -18.83 -7.25
C SER A 267 -5.13 -18.23 -7.42
N LEU A 268 -5.27 -16.93 -7.18
CA LEU A 268 -6.52 -16.21 -7.44
C LEU A 268 -6.55 -15.79 -8.91
N VAL A 269 -7.53 -16.25 -9.66
CA VAL A 269 -7.60 -16.06 -11.12
C VAL A 269 -8.96 -15.51 -11.51
N LEU A 270 -8.97 -14.52 -12.41
CA LEU A 270 -10.21 -14.03 -12.99
C LEU A 270 -10.76 -15.07 -14.00
N ASN A 271 -11.93 -15.62 -13.71
CA ASN A 271 -12.69 -16.39 -14.68
C ASN A 271 -13.37 -15.42 -15.66
N THR A 272 -12.88 -15.40 -16.90
CA THR A 272 -13.37 -14.46 -17.92
C THR A 272 -14.77 -14.79 -18.45
N GLU A 273 -15.30 -15.98 -18.16
CA GLU A 273 -16.67 -16.37 -18.55
C GLU A 273 -17.71 -15.84 -17.55
N THR A 274 -17.37 -15.91 -16.25
CA THR A 274 -18.26 -15.45 -15.17
C THR A 274 -17.97 -14.04 -14.69
N ASN A 275 -16.79 -13.51 -15.02
CA ASN A 275 -16.24 -12.27 -14.49
C ASN A 275 -16.09 -12.28 -12.95
N GLU A 276 -15.81 -13.45 -12.37
CA GLU A 276 -15.57 -13.64 -10.96
C GLU A 276 -14.17 -14.17 -10.72
N TYR A 277 -13.57 -13.82 -9.57
CA TYR A 277 -12.29 -14.37 -9.15
C TYR A 277 -12.50 -15.71 -8.45
N GLU A 278 -11.70 -16.70 -8.82
CA GLU A 278 -11.73 -18.03 -8.23
C GLU A 278 -10.33 -18.59 -7.97
N ILE A 279 -10.23 -19.54 -7.05
CA ILE A 279 -8.96 -20.22 -6.75
C ILE A 279 -8.73 -21.33 -7.75
N GLN A 280 -7.58 -21.26 -8.46
CA GLN A 280 -7.19 -22.26 -9.45
C GLN A 280 -5.74 -22.70 -9.23
N ASP A 281 -5.42 -23.95 -9.64
CA ASP A 281 -4.05 -24.40 -9.84
C ASP A 281 -3.66 -24.09 -11.30
N ILE A 282 -2.81 -23.09 -11.46
CA ILE A 282 -2.31 -22.66 -12.77
C ILE A 282 -0.82 -22.99 -12.97
N GLY A 283 -0.27 -23.87 -12.12
CA GLY A 283 1.07 -24.40 -12.27
C GLY A 283 2.18 -23.40 -11.90
N VAL A 284 1.94 -22.54 -10.92
CA VAL A 284 2.94 -21.57 -10.44
C VAL A 284 3.91 -22.24 -9.48
N ASP A 285 5.18 -22.32 -9.87
CA ASP A 285 6.32 -22.70 -9.06
C ASP A 285 7.08 -21.47 -8.54
N ALA A 286 8.09 -21.66 -7.71
CA ALA A 286 8.89 -20.55 -7.22
C ALA A 286 10.32 -20.98 -6.84
N GLN A 287 11.30 -20.18 -7.28
CA GLN A 287 12.68 -20.29 -6.83
C GLN A 287 13.27 -18.90 -6.61
N ILE A 288 13.97 -18.69 -5.52
CA ILE A 288 14.70 -17.43 -5.33
C ILE A 288 15.92 -17.42 -6.28
N ASN A 289 16.12 -16.29 -6.96
CA ASN A 289 17.40 -15.93 -7.54
C ASN A 289 18.09 -14.97 -6.55
N LEU A 290 19.04 -15.47 -5.78
CA LEU A 290 19.73 -14.71 -4.73
C LEU A 290 20.56 -13.54 -5.28
N ALA A 291 21.11 -13.69 -6.47
CA ALA A 291 21.93 -12.65 -7.09
C ALA A 291 21.09 -11.40 -7.43
N ARG A 292 19.84 -11.62 -7.81
CA ARG A 292 18.90 -10.58 -8.18
C ARG A 292 17.91 -10.20 -7.05
N GLY A 293 17.71 -11.10 -6.09
CA GLY A 293 16.80 -10.90 -4.95
C GLY A 293 15.32 -10.95 -5.36
N VAL A 294 14.95 -11.85 -6.25
CA VAL A 294 13.59 -12.02 -6.78
C VAL A 294 13.14 -13.48 -6.70
N ILE A 295 11.83 -13.70 -6.79
CA ILE A 295 11.25 -15.00 -7.09
C ILE A 295 11.21 -15.16 -8.61
N VAL A 296 11.72 -16.30 -9.10
CA VAL A 296 11.57 -16.72 -10.49
C VAL A 296 10.53 -17.82 -10.56
N THR A 297 9.53 -17.66 -11.43
CA THR A 297 8.54 -18.69 -11.74
C THR A 297 8.66 -19.11 -13.19
N THR A 298 8.51 -20.41 -13.45
CA THR A 298 8.48 -20.98 -14.81
C THR A 298 7.06 -21.28 -15.27
N THR A 299 6.06 -20.75 -14.59
CA THR A 299 4.66 -20.90 -14.95
C THR A 299 4.39 -20.60 -16.42
N LYS A 300 3.38 -21.29 -16.98
CA LYS A 300 2.86 -21.02 -18.32
C LYS A 300 1.72 -20.00 -18.33
N ALA A 301 1.38 -19.45 -17.15
CA ALA A 301 0.43 -18.35 -17.08
C ALA A 301 0.88 -17.21 -18.03
N PRO A 302 -0.03 -16.56 -18.74
CA PRO A 302 0.32 -15.42 -19.58
C PRO A 302 1.01 -14.35 -18.75
N VAL A 303 2.15 -13.85 -19.25
CA VAL A 303 2.76 -12.64 -18.67
C VAL A 303 1.80 -11.48 -18.93
N THR A 304 1.40 -10.79 -17.89
CA THR A 304 0.66 -9.52 -18.03
C THR A 304 1.53 -8.56 -18.85
N ASN A 305 0.93 -7.86 -19.80
CA ASN A 305 1.67 -6.95 -20.69
C ASN A 305 2.11 -5.70 -19.90
N MET A 306 3.20 -5.87 -19.13
CA MET A 306 3.78 -4.81 -18.30
C MET A 306 4.57 -3.81 -19.14
N PRO A 307 4.64 -2.53 -18.75
CA PRO A 307 5.54 -1.56 -19.37
C PRO A 307 7.00 -2.05 -19.39
N GLU A 308 7.76 -1.65 -20.43
CA GLU A 308 9.15 -2.08 -20.65
C GLU A 308 10.07 -1.89 -19.44
N PHE A 309 9.78 -0.95 -18.57
CA PHE A 309 10.60 -0.69 -17.38
C PHE A 309 10.50 -1.76 -16.29
N PHE A 310 9.60 -2.76 -16.44
CA PHE A 310 9.56 -3.98 -15.61
C PHE A 310 10.34 -5.15 -16.25
N GLY A 311 10.86 -4.98 -17.46
CA GLY A 311 11.52 -6.03 -18.23
C GLY A 311 10.54 -6.92 -19.01
N PRO A 312 11.06 -7.84 -19.84
CA PRO A 312 10.26 -8.62 -20.79
C PRO A 312 9.47 -9.78 -20.15
N ALA A 313 9.68 -10.07 -18.87
CA ALA A 313 9.02 -11.17 -18.17
C ALA A 313 8.82 -10.81 -16.69
N SER A 314 7.96 -9.86 -16.42
CA SER A 314 7.56 -9.49 -15.07
C SER A 314 6.18 -10.03 -14.75
N PHE A 315 6.01 -10.60 -13.55
CA PHE A 315 4.73 -10.99 -12.98
C PHE A 315 4.36 -10.08 -11.82
N HIS A 316 4.73 -8.80 -11.92
CA HIS A 316 4.53 -7.83 -10.87
C HIS A 316 3.07 -7.70 -10.42
N GLU A 317 2.12 -7.69 -11.37
CA GLU A 317 0.69 -7.65 -11.04
C GLU A 317 0.19 -8.91 -10.33
N ASP A 318 0.94 -10.01 -10.46
CA ASP A 318 0.57 -11.32 -9.92
C ASP A 318 1.32 -11.67 -8.62
N ASP A 319 2.09 -10.74 -8.05
CA ASP A 319 2.87 -10.97 -6.84
C ASP A 319 2.05 -11.50 -5.65
N TYR A 320 0.76 -11.10 -5.53
CA TYR A 320 -0.18 -11.62 -4.55
C TYR A 320 -1.01 -12.78 -5.11
N THR A 321 -1.58 -12.62 -6.29
CA THR A 321 -2.56 -13.55 -6.86
C THR A 321 -1.97 -14.93 -7.14
N PHE A 322 -0.73 -15.01 -7.60
CA PHE A 322 -0.04 -16.29 -7.81
C PHE A 322 0.10 -17.13 -6.54
N PHE A 323 0.28 -16.50 -5.40
CA PHE A 323 0.56 -17.16 -4.12
C PHE A 323 -0.56 -16.96 -3.10
N TYR A 324 -1.77 -16.67 -3.56
CA TYR A 324 -2.88 -16.18 -2.74
C TYR A 324 -3.17 -17.08 -1.52
N ASN A 325 -3.41 -18.36 -1.72
CA ASN A 325 -3.69 -19.26 -0.61
C ASN A 325 -2.45 -19.57 0.25
N ASN A 326 -1.25 -19.50 -0.31
CA ASN A 326 -0.01 -19.62 0.48
C ASN A 326 0.17 -18.42 1.42
N ILE A 327 -0.13 -17.20 0.96
CA ILE A 327 -0.11 -15.99 1.80
C ILE A 327 -1.18 -16.11 2.89
N LYS A 328 -2.39 -16.48 2.54
CA LYS A 328 -3.52 -16.63 3.45
C LYS A 328 -3.21 -17.57 4.62
N GLU A 329 -2.65 -18.74 4.31
CA GLU A 329 -2.20 -19.71 5.32
C GLU A 329 -1.04 -19.16 6.16
N ASN A 330 -0.08 -18.48 5.54
CA ASN A 330 1.04 -17.87 6.24
C ASN A 330 0.60 -16.79 7.23
N VAL A 331 -0.35 -15.95 6.83
CA VAL A 331 -0.99 -14.94 7.71
C VAL A 331 -1.57 -15.59 8.95
N ALA A 332 -2.39 -16.63 8.77
CA ALA A 332 -2.99 -17.37 9.89
C ALA A 332 -1.93 -17.98 10.82
N LYS A 333 -0.87 -18.54 10.23
CA LYS A 333 0.24 -19.18 10.98
C LYS A 333 1.04 -18.16 11.80
N ARG A 334 1.40 -17.00 11.24
CA ARG A 334 2.10 -15.93 11.95
C ARG A 334 1.24 -15.36 13.08
N ILE A 335 -0.06 -15.17 12.86
CA ILE A 335 -1.00 -14.73 13.90
C ILE A 335 -1.06 -15.75 15.05
N ALA A 336 -1.14 -17.05 14.74
CA ALA A 336 -1.16 -18.09 15.76
C ALA A 336 0.14 -18.10 16.59
N THR A 337 1.29 -17.94 15.93
CA THR A 337 2.59 -17.86 16.60
C THR A 337 2.69 -16.62 17.48
N TYR A 338 2.27 -15.46 16.98
CA TYR A 338 2.25 -14.22 17.76
C TYR A 338 1.42 -14.37 19.05
N LYS A 339 0.20 -14.89 18.93
CA LYS A 339 -0.69 -15.12 20.08
C LYS A 339 -0.12 -16.11 21.10
N ASN A 340 0.63 -17.12 20.64
CA ASN A 340 1.28 -18.09 21.53
C ASN A 340 2.48 -17.49 22.26
N ASN A 341 3.24 -16.61 21.63
CA ASN A 341 4.39 -15.93 22.23
C ASN A 341 4.00 -14.80 23.21
N ALA A 342 2.77 -14.27 23.09
CA ALA A 342 2.24 -13.22 23.97
C ALA A 342 1.61 -13.77 25.27
N LYS A 343 1.50 -15.09 25.42
CA LYS A 343 1.05 -15.77 26.64
C LYS A 343 2.22 -16.03 27.56
#